data_e01272c818744ef805272e685a78c7bb
#
_entry.id   e01272c818744ef805272e685a78c7bb
#
_cell.length_a   1.000
_cell.length_b   1.000
_cell.length_c   1.000
_cell.angle_alpha   90.00
_cell.angle_beta   90.00
_cell.angle_gamma   90.00
#
_symmetry.space_group_name_H-M   'P 1'
#
loop_
_entity.id
_entity.type
_entity.pdbx_description
1 polymer ?
#
loop_
_entity_poly.entity_id
_entity_poly.type
_entity_poly.pdbx_seq_one_letter_code
_entity_poly.pdbx_strand_id
1 'polypeptide(L)'
;MKTVILSAGRGERLSPLTYGLPKPLITIHGTPLIEYILRAFMDAGLKEFIIVTGYKGSVLRNHLRRGILGAEISFVNNRDYSCGNATSLLCAREALAGEEWFFIAMSDHIIERSLVEAALRGFQGEPLLCVDRAPRYLRDIREATKVLVDENGYVRDI
;
A
#
# COMPACT_ATOMS: atom_id res chain seq x y z
N MET A 1 -11.41 -2.34 11.09
CA MET A 1 -11.08 -1.68 9.79
C MET A 1 -9.81 -2.31 9.26
N LYS A 2 -9.88 -2.93 8.11
CA LYS A 2 -8.76 -3.63 7.47
C LYS A 2 -7.92 -2.69 6.60
N THR A 3 -6.66 -3.08 6.37
CA THR A 3 -5.75 -2.39 5.44
C THR A 3 -5.40 -3.33 4.29
N VAL A 4 -5.73 -2.92 3.06
CA VAL A 4 -5.32 -3.63 1.84
C VAL A 4 -3.99 -3.06 1.37
N ILE A 5 -2.97 -3.92 1.23
CA ILE A 5 -1.68 -3.53 0.68
C ILE A 5 -1.51 -4.16 -0.71
N LEU A 6 -1.42 -3.32 -1.73
CA LEU A 6 -1.24 -3.76 -3.10
C LEU A 6 0.24 -4.04 -3.37
N SER A 7 0.57 -5.31 -3.55
CA SER A 7 1.94 -5.85 -3.69
C SER A 7 2.08 -6.79 -4.88
N ALA A 8 1.26 -6.66 -5.90
CA ALA A 8 1.19 -7.61 -7.00
C ALA A 8 2.15 -7.30 -8.16
N GLY A 9 2.58 -6.04 -8.32
CA GLY A 9 3.35 -5.55 -9.46
C GLY A 9 4.77 -6.09 -9.55
N ARG A 10 5.34 -6.07 -10.78
CA ARG A 10 6.72 -6.52 -11.06
C ARG A 10 7.80 -5.59 -10.55
N GLY A 11 7.52 -4.27 -10.47
CA GLY A 11 8.51 -3.27 -10.06
C GLY A 11 9.69 -3.13 -11.03
N GLU A 12 9.45 -3.23 -12.34
CA GLU A 12 10.48 -3.32 -13.40
C GLU A 12 11.50 -2.17 -13.37
N ARG A 13 11.07 -0.96 -13.03
CA ARG A 13 11.93 0.23 -12.90
C ARG A 13 13.04 0.07 -11.85
N LEU A 14 12.82 -0.76 -10.85
CA LEU A 14 13.79 -1.05 -9.78
C LEU A 14 14.48 -2.40 -9.98
N SER A 15 14.27 -3.07 -11.11
CA SER A 15 14.82 -4.41 -11.40
C SER A 15 16.31 -4.55 -11.12
N PRO A 16 17.18 -3.57 -11.45
CA PRO A 16 18.61 -3.66 -11.14
C PRO A 16 18.90 -3.71 -9.62
N LEU A 17 18.04 -3.09 -8.79
CA LEU A 17 18.22 -3.00 -7.34
C LEU A 17 17.55 -4.14 -6.58
N THR A 18 16.69 -4.90 -7.24
CA THR A 18 15.90 -5.95 -6.56
C THR A 18 16.70 -7.24 -6.32
N TYR A 19 17.81 -7.44 -7.06
CA TYR A 19 18.57 -8.71 -7.03
C TYR A 19 17.65 -9.94 -7.16
N GLY A 20 16.59 -9.81 -7.96
CA GLY A 20 15.62 -10.88 -8.17
C GLY A 20 14.55 -11.04 -7.09
N LEU A 21 14.52 -10.20 -6.04
CA LEU A 21 13.45 -10.16 -5.04
C LEU A 21 12.23 -9.37 -5.56
N PRO A 22 11.02 -9.63 -5.07
CA PRO A 22 9.88 -8.75 -5.30
C PRO A 22 10.12 -7.39 -4.62
N LYS A 23 9.67 -6.30 -5.26
CA LYS A 23 9.89 -4.91 -4.82
C LYS A 23 9.62 -4.67 -3.32
N PRO A 24 8.56 -5.20 -2.70
CA PRO A 24 8.28 -4.99 -1.28
C PRO A 24 9.36 -5.54 -0.32
N LEU A 25 10.24 -6.42 -0.81
CA LEU A 25 11.35 -6.99 -0.04
C LEU A 25 12.70 -6.29 -0.26
N ILE A 26 12.73 -5.22 -1.05
CA ILE A 26 13.91 -4.34 -1.09
C ILE A 26 14.10 -3.75 0.30
N THR A 27 15.33 -3.78 0.80
CA THR A 27 15.64 -3.29 2.14
C THR A 27 16.16 -1.86 2.12
N ILE A 28 15.71 -1.05 3.07
CA ILE A 28 16.28 0.24 3.41
C ILE A 28 16.78 0.13 4.86
N HIS A 29 18.04 0.41 5.08
CA HIS A 29 18.69 0.20 6.38
C HIS A 29 18.44 -1.18 6.99
N GLY A 30 18.45 -2.22 6.13
CA GLY A 30 18.25 -3.61 6.55
C GLY A 30 16.80 -4.03 6.78
N THR A 31 15.83 -3.12 6.67
CA THR A 31 14.40 -3.41 6.86
C THR A 31 13.68 -3.40 5.51
N PRO A 32 12.92 -4.45 5.15
CA PRO A 32 12.11 -4.50 3.93
C PRO A 32 11.06 -3.39 3.85
N LEU A 33 10.82 -2.87 2.64
CA LEU A 33 9.82 -1.82 2.41
C LEU A 33 8.45 -2.15 3.00
N ILE A 34 7.99 -3.38 2.82
CA ILE A 34 6.68 -3.82 3.32
C ILE A 34 6.57 -3.70 4.84
N GLU A 35 7.67 -3.88 5.58
CA GLU A 35 7.66 -3.79 7.03
C GLU A 35 7.52 -2.35 7.53
N TYR A 36 8.07 -1.36 6.82
CA TYR A 36 7.84 0.06 7.14
C TYR A 36 6.35 0.39 7.08
N ILE A 37 5.67 -0.06 6.03
CA ILE A 37 4.23 0.17 5.85
C ILE A 37 3.44 -0.50 6.95
N LEU A 38 3.68 -1.79 7.18
CA LEU A 38 2.97 -2.55 8.23
C LEU A 38 3.14 -1.89 9.60
N ARG A 39 4.37 -1.48 9.96
CA ARG A 39 4.64 -0.80 11.23
C ARG A 39 3.90 0.53 11.35
N ALA A 40 3.88 1.35 10.29
CA ALA A 40 3.17 2.63 10.31
C ALA A 40 1.68 2.47 10.64
N PHE A 41 1.02 1.48 10.04
CA PHE A 41 -0.38 1.17 10.33
C PHE A 41 -0.56 0.56 11.73
N MET A 42 0.30 -0.36 12.13
CA MET A 42 0.24 -0.99 13.45
C MET A 42 0.42 0.02 14.58
N ASP A 43 1.37 0.93 14.43
CA ASP A 43 1.63 2.01 15.39
C ASP A 43 0.47 3.01 15.49
N ALA A 44 -0.37 3.08 14.44
CA ALA A 44 -1.63 3.81 14.44
C ALA A 44 -2.83 2.98 14.93
N GLY A 45 -2.60 1.73 15.39
CA GLY A 45 -3.62 0.86 15.96
C GLY A 45 -4.33 -0.08 14.99
N LEU A 46 -3.94 -0.10 13.71
CA LEU A 46 -4.52 -0.96 12.68
C LEU A 46 -3.66 -2.22 12.51
N LYS A 47 -4.24 -3.40 12.76
CA LYS A 47 -3.49 -4.66 12.84
C LYS A 47 -3.90 -5.71 11.82
N GLU A 48 -5.02 -5.52 11.13
CA GLU A 48 -5.58 -6.46 10.16
C GLU A 48 -5.18 -6.06 8.74
N PHE A 49 -4.44 -6.93 8.06
CA PHE A 49 -3.89 -6.68 6.73
C PHE A 49 -4.32 -7.72 5.71
N ILE A 50 -4.67 -7.25 4.52
CA ILE A 50 -4.89 -8.07 3.33
C ILE A 50 -3.79 -7.72 2.33
N ILE A 51 -2.83 -8.63 2.13
CA ILE A 51 -1.73 -8.40 1.19
C ILE A 51 -2.10 -9.01 -0.16
N VAL A 52 -2.32 -8.16 -1.16
CA VAL A 52 -2.56 -8.62 -2.53
C VAL A 52 -1.24 -8.90 -3.21
N THR A 53 -0.96 -10.16 -3.46
CA THR A 53 0.28 -10.65 -4.07
C THR A 53 0.08 -11.01 -5.54
N GLY A 54 1.14 -10.94 -6.34
CA GLY A 54 1.15 -11.34 -7.75
C GLY A 54 2.52 -11.84 -8.14
N TYR A 55 3.32 -11.00 -8.84
CA TYR A 55 4.68 -11.35 -9.23
C TYR A 55 5.52 -11.78 -8.02
N LYS A 56 6.10 -12.98 -8.09
CA LYS A 56 6.86 -13.60 -6.99
C LYS A 56 6.15 -13.58 -5.63
N GLY A 57 4.82 -13.64 -5.62
CA GLY A 57 4.02 -13.57 -4.41
C GLY A 57 4.33 -14.66 -3.37
N SER A 58 4.82 -15.84 -3.80
CA SER A 58 5.28 -16.90 -2.87
C SER A 58 6.47 -16.45 -2.01
N VAL A 59 7.41 -15.71 -2.60
CA VAL A 59 8.59 -15.19 -1.89
C VAL A 59 8.15 -14.19 -0.82
N LEU A 60 7.25 -13.25 -1.18
CA LEU A 60 6.71 -12.26 -0.24
C LEU A 60 5.92 -12.94 0.89
N ARG A 61 5.03 -13.91 0.55
CA ARG A 61 4.26 -14.67 1.56
C ARG A 61 5.16 -15.43 2.51
N ASN A 62 6.23 -16.07 2.02
CA ASN A 62 7.15 -16.82 2.86
C ASN A 62 7.94 -15.91 3.81
N HIS A 63 8.27 -14.69 3.38
CA HIS A 63 8.89 -13.69 4.25
C HIS A 63 7.91 -13.28 5.37
N LEU A 64 6.69 -12.88 5.02
CA LEU A 64 5.72 -12.37 5.97
C LEU A 64 5.12 -13.45 6.89
N ARG A 65 5.11 -14.73 6.50
CA ARG A 65 4.71 -15.84 7.35
C ARG A 65 5.64 -16.08 8.55
N ARG A 66 6.86 -15.57 8.51
CA ARG A 66 7.77 -15.58 9.69
C ARG A 66 7.24 -14.71 10.82
N GLY A 67 6.20 -13.95 10.55
CA GLY A 67 5.45 -13.12 11.48
C GLY A 67 6.04 -11.73 11.64
N ILE A 68 5.14 -10.75 11.68
CA ILE A 68 5.42 -9.43 12.24
C ILE A 68 4.58 -9.37 13.50
N LEU A 69 5.25 -9.27 14.64
CA LEU A 69 4.61 -9.35 15.96
C LEU A 69 3.44 -8.37 16.06
N GLY A 70 2.24 -8.89 16.29
CA GLY A 70 1.01 -8.12 16.45
C GLY A 70 0.25 -7.79 15.15
N ALA A 71 0.72 -8.26 13.97
CA ALA A 71 0.00 -8.10 12.71
C ALA A 71 -0.81 -9.38 12.37
N GLU A 72 -2.06 -9.21 12.00
CA GLU A 72 -2.93 -10.24 11.43
C GLU A 72 -2.91 -10.12 9.91
N ILE A 73 -2.19 -11.03 9.24
CA ILE A 73 -1.94 -10.93 7.80
C ILE A 73 -2.68 -12.06 7.07
N SER A 74 -3.55 -11.67 6.13
CA SER A 74 -4.15 -12.53 5.13
C SER A 74 -3.58 -12.23 3.74
N PHE A 75 -3.65 -13.21 2.83
CA PHE A 75 -3.09 -13.08 1.50
C PHE A 75 -4.14 -13.36 0.43
N VAL A 76 -4.17 -12.50 -0.57
CA VAL A 76 -4.94 -12.69 -1.80
C VAL A 76 -3.98 -12.72 -2.98
N ASN A 77 -4.24 -13.56 -3.98
CA ASN A 77 -3.38 -13.65 -5.16
C ASN A 77 -4.07 -13.05 -6.39
N ASN A 78 -3.44 -12.04 -6.97
CA ASN A 78 -3.83 -11.53 -8.29
C ASN A 78 -3.01 -12.26 -9.36
N ARG A 79 -3.66 -13.06 -10.21
CA ARG A 79 -3.02 -13.74 -11.34
C ARG A 79 -2.80 -12.79 -12.51
N ASP A 80 -3.64 -11.75 -12.63
CA ASP A 80 -3.64 -10.79 -13.73
C ASP A 80 -3.01 -9.45 -13.30
N TYR A 81 -1.91 -9.54 -12.53
CA TYR A 81 -1.23 -8.38 -11.94
C TYR A 81 -0.67 -7.37 -12.96
N SER A 82 -0.62 -7.72 -14.25
CA SER A 82 -0.26 -6.80 -15.34
C SER A 82 -1.41 -5.85 -15.72
N CYS A 83 -2.63 -6.10 -15.25
CA CYS A 83 -3.83 -5.33 -15.60
C CYS A 83 -4.08 -4.12 -14.67
N GLY A 84 -3.08 -3.73 -13.88
CA GLY A 84 -3.12 -2.51 -13.06
C GLY A 84 -3.64 -2.72 -11.63
N ASN A 85 -3.65 -1.61 -10.88
CA ASN A 85 -3.94 -1.63 -9.43
C ASN A 85 -5.40 -1.94 -9.12
N ALA A 86 -6.34 -1.49 -9.97
CA ALA A 86 -7.77 -1.75 -9.80
C ALA A 86 -8.08 -3.25 -9.79
N THR A 87 -7.44 -4.02 -10.68
CA THR A 87 -7.58 -5.48 -10.72
C THR A 87 -7.06 -6.13 -9.44
N SER A 88 -5.94 -5.61 -8.90
CA SER A 88 -5.41 -6.07 -7.62
C SER A 88 -6.37 -5.80 -6.47
N LEU A 89 -6.98 -4.61 -6.44
CA LEU A 89 -7.98 -4.27 -5.42
C LEU A 89 -9.23 -5.16 -5.51
N LEU A 90 -9.73 -5.41 -6.72
CA LEU A 90 -10.88 -6.29 -6.95
C LEU A 90 -10.65 -7.72 -6.42
N CYS A 91 -9.41 -8.22 -6.48
CA CYS A 91 -9.09 -9.53 -5.89
C CYS A 91 -9.32 -9.57 -4.38
N ALA A 92 -9.22 -8.44 -3.67
CA ALA A 92 -9.44 -8.37 -2.22
C ALA A 92 -10.92 -8.31 -1.83
N ARG A 93 -11.86 -8.24 -2.78
CA ARG A 93 -13.30 -8.03 -2.54
C ARG A 93 -13.89 -9.02 -1.52
N GLU A 94 -13.62 -10.31 -1.67
CA GLU A 94 -14.16 -11.33 -0.75
C GLU A 94 -13.58 -11.20 0.66
N ALA A 95 -12.28 -10.87 0.77
CA ALA A 95 -11.61 -10.68 2.05
C ALA A 95 -12.05 -9.40 2.78
N LEU A 96 -12.66 -8.47 2.03
CA LEU A 96 -13.27 -7.23 2.54
C LEU A 96 -14.76 -7.37 2.84
N ALA A 97 -15.36 -8.55 2.64
CA ALA A 97 -16.79 -8.72 2.89
C ALA A 97 -17.16 -8.34 4.33
N GLY A 98 -18.15 -7.46 4.48
CA GLY A 98 -18.58 -6.92 5.77
C GLY A 98 -17.81 -5.68 6.26
N GLU A 99 -16.75 -5.28 5.59
CA GLU A 99 -16.09 -3.99 5.87
C GLU A 99 -16.79 -2.88 5.09
N GLU A 100 -17.30 -1.88 5.79
CA GLU A 100 -17.84 -0.67 5.16
C GLU A 100 -16.69 0.23 4.66
N TRP A 101 -15.61 0.30 5.44
CA TRP A 101 -14.44 1.13 5.17
C TRP A 101 -13.14 0.37 5.38
N PHE A 102 -12.16 0.65 4.55
CA PHE A 102 -10.84 0.04 4.65
C PHE A 102 -9.78 0.99 4.10
N PHE A 103 -8.53 0.80 4.51
CA PHE A 103 -7.39 1.48 3.93
C PHE A 103 -6.87 0.77 2.69
N ILE A 104 -6.36 1.54 1.74
CA ILE A 104 -5.56 1.06 0.62
C ILE A 104 -4.17 1.69 0.73
N ALA A 105 -3.14 0.86 0.68
CA ALA A 105 -1.76 1.30 0.62
C ALA A 105 -1.01 0.59 -0.51
N MET A 106 -0.05 1.30 -1.10
CA MET A 106 0.85 0.75 -2.11
C MET A 106 2.11 0.24 -1.42
N SER A 107 2.58 -0.96 -1.78
CA SER A 107 3.75 -1.60 -1.16
C SER A 107 5.09 -0.94 -1.47
N ASP A 108 5.10 0.10 -2.27
CA ASP A 108 6.29 0.83 -2.71
C ASP A 108 6.39 2.26 -2.15
N HIS A 109 5.48 2.63 -1.28
CA HIS A 109 5.51 3.91 -0.57
C HIS A 109 5.97 3.70 0.87
N ILE A 110 6.87 4.54 1.34
CA ILE A 110 7.19 4.63 2.77
C ILE A 110 6.26 5.69 3.34
N ILE A 111 5.48 5.29 4.31
CA ILE A 111 4.55 6.17 5.02
C ILE A 111 4.92 6.21 6.50
N GLU A 112 4.62 7.32 7.14
CA GLU A 112 4.82 7.48 8.58
C GLU A 112 3.50 7.25 9.32
N ARG A 113 3.58 6.85 10.59
CA ARG A 113 2.44 6.74 11.51
C ARG A 113 1.57 8.00 11.50
N SER A 114 2.21 9.18 11.50
CA SER A 114 1.54 10.48 11.48
C SER A 114 0.56 10.66 10.31
N LEU A 115 0.90 10.12 9.13
CA LEU A 115 0.01 10.15 7.96
C LEU A 115 -1.22 9.28 8.18
N VAL A 116 -1.04 8.06 8.70
CA VAL A 116 -2.16 7.15 8.99
C VAL A 116 -3.10 7.75 10.05
N GLU A 117 -2.53 8.31 11.12
CA GLU A 117 -3.30 9.01 12.15
C GLU A 117 -4.04 10.24 11.60
N ALA A 118 -3.41 11.00 10.70
CA ALA A 118 -4.06 12.13 10.05
C ALA A 118 -5.25 11.68 9.19
N ALA A 119 -5.09 10.60 8.43
CA ALA A 119 -6.18 10.01 7.66
C ALA A 119 -7.33 9.53 8.55
N LEU A 120 -7.03 8.87 9.66
CA LEU A 120 -8.05 8.44 10.64
C LEU A 120 -8.79 9.63 11.26
N ARG A 121 -8.08 10.70 11.61
CA ARG A 121 -8.72 11.93 12.16
C ARG A 121 -9.54 12.70 11.12
N GLY A 122 -9.10 12.69 9.86
CA GLY A 122 -9.78 13.39 8.76
C GLY A 122 -10.96 12.62 8.18
N PHE A 123 -11.11 11.35 8.52
CA PHE A 123 -12.17 10.50 8.01
C PHE A 123 -13.53 10.88 8.60
N GLN A 124 -14.48 11.21 7.74
CA GLN A 124 -15.84 11.63 8.11
C GLN A 124 -16.93 10.76 7.46
N GLY A 125 -16.60 9.49 7.11
CA GLY A 125 -17.55 8.59 6.45
C GLY A 125 -17.62 8.77 4.92
N GLU A 126 -16.61 9.39 4.31
CA GLU A 126 -16.45 9.53 2.87
C GLU A 126 -15.05 9.06 2.42
N PRO A 127 -14.88 8.60 1.17
CA PRO A 127 -13.57 8.24 0.65
C PRO A 127 -12.57 9.38 0.78
N LEU A 128 -11.39 9.08 1.32
CA LEU A 128 -10.33 10.04 1.57
C LEU A 128 -9.05 9.64 0.83
N LEU A 129 -8.47 10.57 0.08
CA LEU A 129 -7.19 10.41 -0.61
C LEU A 129 -6.13 11.29 0.07
N CYS A 130 -5.05 10.65 0.54
CA CYS A 130 -3.90 11.37 1.06
C CYS A 130 -3.05 11.89 -0.09
N VAL A 131 -2.81 13.21 -0.13
CA VAL A 131 -2.01 13.88 -1.16
C VAL A 131 -0.94 14.77 -0.54
N ASP A 132 0.22 14.87 -1.20
CA ASP A 132 1.24 15.86 -0.87
C ASP A 132 1.04 17.09 -1.76
N ARG A 133 0.73 18.24 -1.16
CA ARG A 133 0.53 19.51 -1.89
C ARG A 133 1.82 20.21 -2.26
N ALA A 134 2.94 19.86 -1.64
CA ALA A 134 4.23 20.49 -1.85
C ALA A 134 5.40 19.50 -1.79
N PRO A 135 5.48 18.54 -2.71
CA PRO A 135 6.46 17.47 -2.67
C PRO A 135 7.88 18.04 -2.85
N ARG A 136 8.64 18.18 -1.75
CA ARG A 136 9.98 18.78 -1.73
C ARG A 136 11.08 17.85 -2.25
N TYR A 137 10.82 16.53 -2.28
CA TYR A 137 11.82 15.49 -2.53
C TYR A 137 11.65 14.75 -3.85
N LEU A 138 10.62 15.05 -4.63
CA LEU A 138 10.43 14.45 -5.94
C LEU A 138 11.38 15.10 -6.94
N ARG A 139 12.36 14.35 -7.41
CA ARG A 139 13.29 14.78 -8.48
C ARG A 139 12.58 14.98 -9.81
N ASP A 140 11.53 14.20 -10.07
CA ASP A 140 10.73 14.30 -11.28
C ASP A 140 9.23 14.28 -10.97
N ILE A 141 8.66 15.47 -10.80
CA ILE A 141 7.22 15.67 -10.57
C ILE A 141 6.37 15.15 -11.76
N ARG A 142 6.97 15.02 -12.96
CA ARG A 142 6.26 14.50 -14.15
C ARG A 142 5.84 13.05 -13.99
N GLU A 143 6.60 12.25 -13.25
CA GLU A 143 6.33 10.85 -12.96
C GLU A 143 5.30 10.64 -11.84
N ALA A 144 4.99 11.67 -11.05
CA ALA A 144 4.03 11.58 -9.96
C ALA A 144 2.59 11.59 -10.51
N THR A 145 1.74 10.78 -9.90
CA THR A 145 0.28 10.88 -10.10
C THR A 145 -0.18 12.25 -9.61
N LYS A 146 -0.87 12.99 -10.46
CA LYS A 146 -1.39 14.32 -10.15
C LYS A 146 -2.85 14.22 -9.79
N VAL A 147 -3.24 14.97 -8.77
CA VAL A 147 -4.62 15.00 -8.29
C VAL A 147 -5.15 16.42 -8.43
N LEU A 148 -6.23 16.58 -9.19
CA LEU A 148 -6.97 17.83 -9.28
C LEU A 148 -8.04 17.86 -8.19
N VAL A 149 -8.02 18.91 -7.36
CA VAL A 149 -9.02 19.12 -6.31
C VAL A 149 -9.73 20.46 -6.55
N ASP A 150 -10.99 20.53 -6.17
CA ASP A 150 -11.75 21.78 -6.18
C ASP A 150 -11.48 22.65 -4.93
N GLU A 151 -12.17 23.78 -4.85
CA GLU A 151 -12.07 24.73 -3.74
C GLU A 151 -12.47 24.15 -2.37
N ASN A 152 -13.34 23.12 -2.38
CA ASN A 152 -13.80 22.41 -1.18
C ASN A 152 -12.91 21.22 -0.81
N GLY A 153 -11.90 20.91 -1.64
CA GLY A 153 -10.99 19.80 -1.41
C GLY A 153 -11.45 18.45 -1.97
N TYR A 154 -12.54 18.41 -2.75
CA TYR A 154 -12.99 17.19 -3.42
C TYR A 154 -12.15 16.89 -4.66
N VAL A 155 -11.77 15.62 -4.80
CA VAL A 155 -11.04 15.14 -5.99
C VAL A 155 -11.94 15.22 -7.22
N ARG A 156 -11.43 15.86 -8.28
CA ARG A 156 -12.12 16.04 -9.57
C ARG A 156 -11.48 15.18 -10.67
N ASP A 157 -10.17 14.95 -10.57
CA ASP A 157 -9.42 14.14 -11.53
C ASP A 157 -8.14 13.58 -10.89
N ILE A 158 -7.61 12.47 -11.45
CA ILE A 158 -6.38 11.78 -11.04
C ILE A 158 -5.58 11.34 -12.26
#